data_cfdde37022a705d9b532db46096bc6f9
#
_entry.id   cfdde37022a705d9b532db46096bc6f9
#
_cell.length_a   1.000
_cell.length_b   1.000
_cell.length_c   1.000
_cell.angle_alpha   90.00
_cell.angle_beta   90.00
_cell.angle_gamma   90.00
#
_symmetry.space_group_name_H-M   'P 1'
#
loop_
_entity.id
_entity.type
_entity.pdbx_description
1 polymer ?
#
loop_
_entity_poly.entity_id
_entity_poly.type
_entity_poly.pdbx_seq_one_letter_code
_entity_poly.pdbx_strand_id
1 'polypeptide(L)'
;MEPTHPTRTERRRLTHVDRGGRPRMVDVSAKPATARRAVAEALVTMGPSTLQIVIDGVAEKGDVLTVAELAGVMGGKRTSDLVPLCHPIALTDLVVTARPDRAAGGIRIRAEAATVGPTGVEMEALTAASVAALTVYDMVKGVERGAEIASVRLLEKTGGKSGDWHRPPDEAGRDGNAAPVRVARRPPPPKSVAPGTGAPRQRSRG
;
A
#
# COMPACT_ATOMS: atom_id res chain seq x y z
N MET A 1 -46.85 -20.16 -19.88
CA MET A 1 -46.07 -18.98 -19.45
C MET A 1 -44.70 -19.48 -19.04
N GLU A 2 -43.75 -19.50 -19.99
CA GLU A 2 -42.38 -19.98 -19.72
C GLU A 2 -41.58 -18.90 -19.02
N PRO A 3 -40.74 -19.25 -18.03
CA PRO A 3 -39.84 -18.28 -17.41
C PRO A 3 -38.69 -17.99 -18.38
N THR A 4 -38.59 -16.74 -18.82
CA THR A 4 -37.48 -16.24 -19.59
C THR A 4 -36.20 -16.30 -18.76
N HIS A 5 -35.28 -17.18 -19.16
CA HIS A 5 -33.92 -17.22 -18.63
C HIS A 5 -33.21 -15.87 -18.94
N PRO A 6 -32.53 -15.27 -17.96
CA PRO A 6 -31.70 -14.10 -18.24
C PRO A 6 -30.49 -14.54 -19.08
N THR A 7 -30.50 -14.05 -20.31
CA THR A 7 -29.45 -14.27 -21.29
C THR A 7 -28.19 -13.49 -20.91
N ARG A 8 -27.06 -14.22 -20.94
CA ARG A 8 -25.72 -13.73 -21.26
C ARG A 8 -25.10 -12.77 -20.25
N THR A 9 -24.30 -13.36 -19.35
CA THR A 9 -23.26 -12.71 -18.58
C THR A 9 -22.57 -11.62 -19.41
N GLU A 10 -22.77 -10.35 -19.08
CA GLU A 10 -21.96 -9.25 -19.60
C GLU A 10 -20.50 -9.56 -19.27
N ARG A 11 -19.73 -9.97 -20.28
CA ARG A 11 -18.29 -10.15 -20.15
C ARG A 11 -17.72 -8.81 -19.72
N ARG A 12 -17.27 -8.70 -18.46
CA ARG A 12 -16.52 -7.54 -17.97
C ARG A 12 -15.34 -7.35 -18.94
N ARG A 13 -15.40 -6.32 -19.79
CA ARG A 13 -14.34 -6.01 -20.74
C ARG A 13 -13.16 -5.42 -19.98
N LEU A 14 -11.96 -5.92 -20.27
CA LEU A 14 -10.75 -5.27 -19.82
C LEU A 14 -10.69 -3.86 -20.43
N THR A 15 -10.44 -2.85 -19.59
CA THR A 15 -10.51 -1.43 -19.98
C THR A 15 -9.22 -0.91 -20.63
N HIS A 16 -8.14 -1.71 -20.61
CA HIS A 16 -6.82 -1.32 -21.10
C HIS A 16 -6.50 -1.87 -22.50
N VAL A 17 -7.49 -2.10 -23.34
CA VAL A 17 -7.32 -2.53 -24.74
C VAL A 17 -8.06 -1.60 -25.67
N ASP A 18 -7.42 -1.24 -26.80
CA ASP A 18 -8.04 -0.47 -27.87
C ASP A 18 -9.01 -1.36 -28.70
N ARG A 19 -9.65 -0.77 -29.73
CA ARG A 19 -10.55 -1.52 -30.62
C ARG A 19 -9.84 -2.61 -31.41
N GLY A 20 -8.53 -2.53 -31.55
CA GLY A 20 -7.67 -3.53 -32.23
C GLY A 20 -7.09 -4.58 -31.27
N GLY A 21 -7.47 -4.59 -29.97
CA GLY A 21 -6.97 -5.53 -28.99
C GLY A 21 -5.58 -5.21 -28.44
N ARG A 22 -5.00 -4.05 -28.76
CA ARG A 22 -3.66 -3.65 -28.28
C ARG A 22 -3.76 -2.99 -26.91
N PRO A 23 -2.78 -3.25 -26.02
CA PRO A 23 -2.69 -2.58 -24.72
C PRO A 23 -2.63 -1.05 -24.89
N ARG A 24 -3.44 -0.33 -24.13
CA ARG A 24 -3.47 1.13 -24.14
C ARG A 24 -3.72 1.68 -22.74
N MET A 25 -2.97 2.73 -22.37
CA MET A 25 -3.27 3.50 -21.18
C MET A 25 -4.63 4.18 -21.30
N VAL A 26 -5.44 4.15 -20.26
CA VAL A 26 -6.78 4.77 -20.23
C VAL A 26 -6.65 6.29 -20.25
N ASP A 27 -7.33 6.97 -21.15
CA ASP A 27 -7.43 8.43 -21.12
C ASP A 27 -8.27 8.88 -19.92
N VAL A 28 -7.66 9.70 -19.07
CA VAL A 28 -8.27 10.25 -17.85
C VAL A 28 -8.46 11.77 -17.90
N SER A 29 -8.17 12.41 -19.05
CA SER A 29 -8.19 13.87 -19.21
C SER A 29 -9.53 14.52 -18.86
N ALA A 30 -10.63 13.82 -19.18
CA ALA A 30 -11.99 14.31 -18.90
C ALA A 30 -12.52 13.95 -17.50
N LYS A 31 -11.72 13.26 -16.67
CA LYS A 31 -12.16 12.85 -15.33
C LYS A 31 -11.84 13.95 -14.31
N PRO A 32 -12.79 14.29 -13.42
CA PRO A 32 -12.52 15.22 -12.34
C PRO A 32 -11.47 14.66 -11.37
N ALA A 33 -10.64 15.56 -10.83
CA ALA A 33 -9.77 15.23 -9.73
C ALA A 33 -10.62 15.02 -8.46
N THR A 34 -10.44 13.88 -7.80
CA THR A 34 -11.12 13.53 -6.54
C THR A 34 -10.11 12.97 -5.55
N ALA A 35 -10.39 13.12 -4.24
CA ALA A 35 -9.62 12.46 -3.22
C ALA A 35 -9.73 10.93 -3.36
N ARG A 36 -8.60 10.24 -3.32
CA ARG A 36 -8.50 8.79 -3.48
C ARG A 36 -7.53 8.21 -2.47
N ARG A 37 -7.86 7.06 -1.96
CA ARG A 37 -7.01 6.32 -1.04
C ARG A 37 -7.08 4.83 -1.38
N ALA A 38 -5.97 4.14 -1.23
CA ALA A 38 -5.90 2.69 -1.34
C ALA A 38 -5.02 2.11 -0.24
N VAL A 39 -5.36 0.90 0.19
CA VAL A 39 -4.60 0.14 1.16
C VAL A 39 -4.32 -1.23 0.60
N ALA A 40 -3.04 -1.61 0.60
CA ALA A 40 -2.57 -2.94 0.24
C ALA A 40 -1.85 -3.60 1.43
N GLU A 41 -1.77 -4.90 1.38
CA GLU A 41 -1.08 -5.72 2.36
C GLU A 41 -0.18 -6.73 1.65
N ALA A 42 0.96 -7.06 2.28
CA ALA A 42 1.76 -8.22 1.93
C ALA A 42 2.07 -9.03 3.19
N LEU A 43 2.27 -10.35 3.02
CA LEU A 43 2.74 -11.25 4.06
C LEU A 43 3.99 -11.98 3.56
N VAL A 44 5.06 -11.90 4.35
CA VAL A 44 6.28 -12.68 4.13
C VAL A 44 6.40 -13.68 5.26
N THR A 45 6.25 -14.97 4.97
CA THR A 45 6.35 -16.05 5.95
C THR A 45 7.79 -16.57 6.06
N MET A 46 8.17 -17.01 7.26
CA MET A 46 9.49 -17.53 7.56
C MET A 46 9.46 -18.42 8.81
N GLY A 47 10.52 -19.17 9.03
CA GLY A 47 10.65 -20.01 10.22
C GLY A 47 10.71 -19.19 11.51
N PRO A 48 10.28 -19.77 12.66
CA PRO A 48 10.22 -19.07 13.94
C PRO A 48 11.55 -18.48 14.39
N SER A 49 12.67 -19.13 14.09
CA SER A 49 14.02 -18.66 14.42
C SER A 49 14.39 -17.41 13.62
N THR A 50 14.10 -17.39 12.33
CA THR A 50 14.34 -16.23 11.45
C THR A 50 13.44 -15.07 11.85
N LEU A 51 12.18 -15.31 12.15
CA LEU A 51 11.27 -14.29 12.65
C LEU A 51 11.77 -13.68 13.96
N GLN A 52 12.33 -14.50 14.87
CA GLN A 52 12.88 -14.00 16.13
C GLN A 52 14.11 -13.11 15.89
N ILE A 53 15.01 -13.46 14.96
CA ILE A 53 16.16 -12.62 14.55
C ILE A 53 15.68 -11.23 14.08
N VAL A 54 14.60 -11.17 13.29
CA VAL A 54 14.03 -9.90 12.84
C VAL A 54 13.45 -9.10 14.00
N ILE A 55 12.75 -9.77 14.94
CA ILE A 55 12.13 -9.12 16.11
C ILE A 55 13.21 -8.54 17.03
N ASP A 56 14.30 -9.25 17.23
CA ASP A 56 15.40 -8.84 18.11
C ASP A 56 16.30 -7.76 17.46
N GLY A 57 16.10 -7.46 16.17
CA GLY A 57 16.86 -6.45 15.44
C GLY A 57 18.33 -6.83 15.23
N VAL A 58 18.67 -8.12 15.30
CA VAL A 58 20.04 -8.64 15.18
C VAL A 58 20.35 -9.25 13.82
N ALA A 59 19.55 -8.94 12.79
CA ALA A 59 19.83 -9.36 11.44
C ALA A 59 21.16 -8.75 10.95
N GLU A 60 21.98 -9.54 10.24
CA GLU A 60 23.31 -9.13 9.77
C GLU A 60 23.29 -7.84 8.92
N LYS A 61 22.22 -7.65 8.14
CA LYS A 61 22.01 -6.47 7.28
C LYS A 61 21.36 -5.27 8.00
N GLY A 62 21.17 -5.32 9.31
CA GLY A 62 20.56 -4.26 10.10
C GLY A 62 19.04 -4.38 10.29
N ASP A 63 18.35 -3.27 10.55
CA ASP A 63 16.91 -3.23 10.85
C ASP A 63 16.06 -3.56 9.61
N VAL A 64 15.63 -4.81 9.55
CA VAL A 64 14.81 -5.36 8.44
C VAL A 64 13.51 -4.59 8.26
N LEU A 65 12.84 -4.22 9.34
CA LEU A 65 11.53 -3.59 9.29
C LEU A 65 11.64 -2.16 8.75
N THR A 66 12.54 -1.37 9.31
CA THR A 66 12.76 0.02 8.88
C THR A 66 13.22 0.10 7.43
N VAL A 67 14.14 -0.78 7.00
CA VAL A 67 14.64 -0.79 5.62
C VAL A 67 13.52 -1.21 4.66
N ALA A 68 12.68 -2.18 5.03
CA ALA A 68 11.53 -2.59 4.22
C ALA A 68 10.49 -1.46 4.07
N GLU A 69 10.17 -0.74 5.15
CA GLU A 69 9.25 0.40 5.12
C GLU A 69 9.76 1.48 4.16
N LEU A 70 11.03 1.86 4.27
CA LEU A 70 11.66 2.85 3.39
C LEU A 70 11.66 2.40 1.92
N ALA A 71 12.04 1.15 1.67
CA ALA A 71 12.03 0.57 0.33
C ALA A 71 10.63 0.54 -0.27
N GLY A 72 9.60 0.24 0.53
CA GLY A 72 8.21 0.30 0.12
C GLY A 72 7.79 1.71 -0.32
N VAL A 73 8.15 2.74 0.45
CA VAL A 73 7.89 4.14 0.07
C VAL A 73 8.60 4.49 -1.25
N MET A 74 9.85 4.07 -1.43
CA MET A 74 10.58 4.29 -2.68
C MET A 74 9.93 3.57 -3.87
N GLY A 75 9.48 2.32 -3.66
CA GLY A 75 8.79 1.53 -4.68
C GLY A 75 7.46 2.16 -5.11
N GLY A 76 6.61 2.54 -4.16
CA GLY A 76 5.32 3.17 -4.46
C GLY A 76 5.46 4.48 -5.24
N LYS A 77 6.50 5.27 -4.98
CA LYS A 77 6.81 6.50 -5.73
C LYS A 77 7.28 6.23 -7.18
N ARG A 78 7.67 5.02 -7.50
CA ARG A 78 8.16 4.61 -8.83
C ARG A 78 7.19 3.69 -9.56
N THR A 79 5.95 3.61 -9.15
CA THR A 79 4.97 2.69 -9.72
C THR A 79 4.83 2.85 -11.24
N SER A 80 4.76 4.07 -11.75
CA SER A 80 4.65 4.32 -13.19
C SER A 80 5.89 3.90 -14.00
N ASP A 81 7.06 3.83 -13.37
CA ASP A 81 8.29 3.33 -14.00
C ASP A 81 8.30 1.80 -14.10
N LEU A 82 7.57 1.10 -13.24
CA LEU A 82 7.54 -0.35 -13.11
C LEU A 82 6.34 -0.99 -13.81
N VAL A 83 5.21 -0.30 -13.86
CA VAL A 83 3.94 -0.82 -14.38
C VAL A 83 3.56 -0.06 -15.65
N PRO A 84 3.69 -0.67 -16.85
CA PRO A 84 3.71 0.03 -18.14
C PRO A 84 2.49 0.90 -18.46
N LEU A 85 1.30 0.54 -17.97
CA LEU A 85 0.05 1.26 -18.25
C LEU A 85 -0.46 2.11 -17.09
N CYS A 86 0.35 2.27 -16.04
CA CYS A 86 0.04 3.17 -14.94
C CYS A 86 0.36 4.62 -15.30
N HIS A 87 -0.54 5.52 -14.88
CA HIS A 87 -0.28 6.95 -14.97
C HIS A 87 0.74 7.38 -13.91
N PRO A 88 1.62 8.34 -14.21
CA PRO A 88 2.39 9.00 -13.16
C PRO A 88 1.43 9.81 -12.27
N ILE A 89 1.46 9.53 -10.96
CA ILE A 89 0.54 10.15 -9.99
C ILE A 89 1.35 10.95 -8.97
N ALA A 90 0.91 12.18 -8.70
CA ALA A 90 1.40 12.96 -7.57
C ALA A 90 0.74 12.43 -6.29
N LEU A 91 1.47 11.63 -5.52
CA LEU A 91 1.00 11.15 -4.22
C LEU A 91 0.98 12.29 -3.22
N THR A 92 -0.12 12.41 -2.46
CA THR A 92 -0.24 13.34 -1.34
C THR A 92 0.17 12.70 -0.02
N ASP A 93 0.07 11.36 0.07
CA ASP A 93 0.54 10.58 1.21
C ASP A 93 0.92 9.16 0.77
N LEU A 94 1.93 8.59 1.41
CA LEU A 94 2.32 7.19 1.26
C LEU A 94 2.97 6.70 2.55
N VAL A 95 2.28 5.82 3.24
CA VAL A 95 2.72 5.22 4.50
C VAL A 95 2.89 3.73 4.30
N VAL A 96 4.06 3.21 4.69
CA VAL A 96 4.34 1.77 4.72
C VAL A 96 4.71 1.38 6.13
N THR A 97 4.13 0.30 6.63
CA THR A 97 4.46 -0.27 7.94
C THR A 97 4.74 -1.76 7.80
N ALA A 98 5.80 -2.23 8.44
CA ALA A 98 6.17 -3.63 8.53
C ALA A 98 6.16 -4.07 9.99
N ARG A 99 5.47 -5.15 10.32
CA ARG A 99 5.33 -5.63 11.69
C ARG A 99 5.43 -7.15 11.76
N PRO A 100 6.08 -7.70 12.79
CA PRO A 100 6.02 -9.13 13.06
C PRO A 100 4.58 -9.58 13.31
N ASP A 101 4.18 -10.66 12.66
CA ASP A 101 2.91 -11.37 12.88
C ASP A 101 3.21 -12.80 13.26
N ARG A 102 3.29 -13.07 14.58
CA ARG A 102 3.61 -14.40 15.11
C ARG A 102 2.54 -15.43 14.76
N ALA A 103 1.28 -15.03 14.65
CA ALA A 103 0.17 -15.92 14.32
C ALA A 103 0.23 -16.36 12.86
N ALA A 104 0.64 -15.47 11.96
CA ALA A 104 0.86 -15.81 10.55
C ALA A 104 2.27 -16.38 10.28
N GLY A 105 3.16 -16.42 11.27
CA GLY A 105 4.51 -16.93 11.13
C GLY A 105 5.38 -16.07 10.22
N GLY A 106 5.31 -14.73 10.32
CA GLY A 106 6.07 -13.89 9.40
C GLY A 106 5.99 -12.40 9.67
N ILE A 107 6.27 -11.61 8.63
CA ILE A 107 6.19 -10.15 8.65
C ILE A 107 4.98 -9.72 7.82
N ARG A 108 4.08 -8.99 8.44
CA ARG A 108 2.94 -8.35 7.79
C ARG A 108 3.30 -6.92 7.43
N ILE A 109 3.10 -6.58 6.16
CA ILE A 109 3.36 -5.27 5.60
C ILE A 109 2.02 -4.66 5.21
N ARG A 110 1.81 -3.38 5.55
CA ARG A 110 0.65 -2.60 5.13
C ARG A 110 1.14 -1.33 4.45
N ALA A 111 0.66 -1.08 3.25
CA ALA A 111 0.94 0.12 2.47
C ALA A 111 -0.36 0.89 2.23
N GLU A 112 -0.33 2.19 2.48
CA GLU A 112 -1.46 3.10 2.34
C GLU A 112 -1.03 4.28 1.49
N ALA A 113 -1.70 4.47 0.35
CA ALA A 113 -1.41 5.53 -0.60
C ALA A 113 -2.62 6.46 -0.75
N ALA A 114 -2.37 7.77 -0.91
CA ALA A 114 -3.41 8.76 -1.15
C ALA A 114 -2.99 9.78 -2.23
N THR A 115 -3.98 10.28 -2.96
CA THR A 115 -3.82 11.36 -3.94
C THR A 115 -5.10 12.16 -4.09
N VAL A 116 -4.99 13.34 -4.71
CA VAL A 116 -6.11 14.07 -5.32
C VAL A 116 -5.88 14.08 -6.82
N GLY A 117 -6.63 13.25 -7.56
CA GLY A 117 -6.36 13.06 -8.98
C GLY A 117 -7.48 12.36 -9.76
N PRO A 118 -7.31 12.26 -11.08
CA PRO A 118 -8.32 11.66 -11.97
C PRO A 118 -8.31 10.12 -11.98
N THR A 119 -7.30 9.48 -11.38
CA THR A 119 -7.17 8.01 -11.34
C THR A 119 -6.86 7.50 -9.94
N GLY A 120 -7.03 6.19 -9.71
CA GLY A 120 -6.82 5.55 -8.40
C GLY A 120 -5.35 5.34 -8.07
N VAL A 121 -5.06 5.03 -6.81
CA VAL A 121 -3.71 4.79 -6.25
C VAL A 121 -3.53 3.35 -5.78
N GLU A 122 -4.34 2.45 -6.29
CA GLU A 122 -4.30 1.03 -5.94
C GLU A 122 -2.93 0.42 -6.28
N MET A 123 -2.37 0.80 -7.44
CA MET A 123 -1.09 0.27 -7.90
C MET A 123 0.08 0.80 -7.08
N GLU A 124 0.04 2.04 -6.64
CA GLU A 124 1.04 2.63 -5.74
C GLU A 124 1.08 1.89 -4.40
N ALA A 125 -0.08 1.59 -3.81
CA ALA A 125 -0.16 0.82 -2.59
C ALA A 125 0.34 -0.63 -2.77
N LEU A 126 -0.07 -1.31 -3.87
CA LEU A 126 0.37 -2.67 -4.18
C LEU A 126 1.87 -2.74 -4.47
N THR A 127 2.41 -1.80 -5.23
CA THR A 127 3.86 -1.74 -5.53
C THR A 127 4.65 -1.49 -4.25
N ALA A 128 4.20 -0.57 -3.39
CA ALA A 128 4.83 -0.30 -2.11
C ALA A 128 4.90 -1.55 -1.22
N ALA A 129 3.78 -2.26 -1.08
CA ALA A 129 3.73 -3.51 -0.32
C ALA A 129 4.64 -4.59 -0.91
N SER A 130 4.68 -4.71 -2.26
CA SER A 130 5.50 -5.69 -2.96
C SER A 130 7.00 -5.43 -2.79
N VAL A 131 7.44 -4.17 -2.95
CA VAL A 131 8.86 -3.80 -2.80
C VAL A 131 9.32 -3.95 -1.35
N ALA A 132 8.47 -3.61 -0.37
CA ALA A 132 8.75 -3.86 1.03
C ALA A 132 8.90 -5.37 1.32
N ALA A 133 8.02 -6.21 0.76
CA ALA A 133 8.10 -7.67 0.92
C ALA A 133 9.36 -8.27 0.29
N LEU A 134 9.73 -7.82 -0.92
CA LEU A 134 10.99 -8.20 -1.56
C LEU A 134 12.20 -7.79 -0.72
N THR A 135 12.14 -6.65 -0.05
CA THR A 135 13.22 -6.16 0.81
C THR A 135 13.33 -7.01 2.07
N VAL A 136 12.22 -7.37 2.71
CA VAL A 136 12.25 -8.34 3.83
C VAL A 136 12.94 -9.63 3.38
N TYR A 137 12.51 -10.21 2.24
CA TYR A 137 13.11 -11.43 1.72
C TYR A 137 14.62 -11.26 1.47
N ASP A 138 15.06 -10.18 0.81
CA ASP A 138 16.48 -9.95 0.56
C ASP A 138 17.30 -9.87 1.86
N MET A 139 16.74 -9.28 2.89
CA MET A 139 17.46 -9.10 4.15
C MET A 139 17.54 -10.39 4.98
N VAL A 140 16.58 -11.31 4.85
CA VAL A 140 16.58 -12.58 5.61
C VAL A 140 17.11 -13.78 4.82
N LYS A 141 17.24 -13.70 3.51
CA LYS A 141 17.64 -14.85 2.65
C LYS A 141 19.02 -15.45 2.97
N GLY A 142 19.91 -14.69 3.61
CA GLY A 142 21.20 -15.19 4.10
C GLY A 142 21.05 -16.21 5.21
N VAL A 143 20.02 -16.05 6.06
CA VAL A 143 19.64 -16.95 7.15
C VAL A 143 18.71 -18.05 6.64
N GLU A 144 17.68 -17.67 5.87
CA GLU A 144 16.63 -18.59 5.40
C GLU A 144 16.22 -18.26 3.97
N ARG A 145 16.63 -19.09 3.01
CA ARG A 145 16.21 -18.98 1.61
C ARG A 145 14.79 -19.47 1.36
N GLY A 146 14.24 -20.23 2.30
CA GLY A 146 12.87 -20.77 2.26
C GLY A 146 11.81 -19.77 2.69
N ALA A 147 12.17 -18.53 3.10
CA ALA A 147 11.20 -17.48 3.33
C ALA A 147 10.37 -17.21 2.06
N GLU A 148 9.08 -16.92 2.20
CA GLU A 148 8.14 -16.82 1.08
C GLU A 148 7.32 -15.54 1.16
N ILE A 149 7.15 -14.85 0.03
CA ILE A 149 6.13 -13.80 -0.12
C ILE A 149 4.80 -14.51 -0.37
N ALA A 150 4.10 -14.84 0.71
CA ALA A 150 2.90 -15.67 0.67
C ALA A 150 1.70 -14.96 0.02
N SER A 151 1.59 -13.65 0.17
CA SER A 151 0.52 -12.88 -0.47
C SER A 151 0.90 -11.40 -0.66
N VAL A 152 0.31 -10.81 -1.73
CA VAL A 152 0.20 -9.35 -1.91
C VAL A 152 -1.21 -9.08 -2.38
N ARG A 153 -1.96 -8.22 -1.67
CA ARG A 153 -3.37 -8.01 -1.97
C ARG A 153 -3.85 -6.59 -1.65
N LEU A 154 -4.78 -6.09 -2.45
CA LEU A 154 -5.53 -4.87 -2.12
C LEU A 154 -6.54 -5.19 -1.02
N LEU A 155 -6.62 -4.35 0.01
CA LEU A 155 -7.58 -4.48 1.10
C LEU A 155 -8.78 -3.56 0.91
N GLU A 156 -8.52 -2.31 0.53
CA GLU A 156 -9.56 -1.32 0.30
C GLU A 156 -9.11 -0.26 -0.69
N LYS A 157 -10.08 0.35 -1.33
CA LYS A 157 -9.89 1.61 -2.06
C LYS A 157 -11.11 2.50 -1.85
N THR A 158 -10.90 3.81 -1.80
CA THR A 158 -11.98 4.79 -1.67
C THR A 158 -11.87 5.88 -2.74
N GLY A 159 -13.01 6.46 -3.05
CA GLY A 159 -13.15 7.54 -4.02
C GLY A 159 -13.22 7.09 -5.49
N GLY A 160 -13.42 8.08 -6.36
CA GLY A 160 -13.60 7.89 -7.80
C GLY A 160 -14.99 7.38 -8.20
N LYS A 161 -15.19 7.23 -9.54
CA LYS A 161 -16.49 6.88 -10.12
C LYS A 161 -17.02 5.50 -9.69
N SER A 162 -16.14 4.54 -9.42
CA SER A 162 -16.52 3.18 -9.01
C SER A 162 -16.84 3.05 -7.51
N GLY A 163 -16.81 4.16 -6.76
CA GLY A 163 -17.10 4.16 -5.33
C GLY A 163 -16.06 3.41 -4.50
N ASP A 164 -16.41 3.16 -3.26
CA ASP A 164 -15.56 2.46 -2.31
C ASP A 164 -15.64 0.95 -2.50
N TRP A 165 -14.52 0.29 -2.27
CA TRP A 165 -14.43 -1.16 -2.31
C TRP A 165 -13.59 -1.65 -1.14
N HIS A 166 -14.05 -2.70 -0.49
CA HIS A 166 -13.34 -3.41 0.56
C HIS A 166 -13.24 -4.87 0.16
N ARG A 167 -12.09 -5.48 0.45
CA ARG A 167 -11.93 -6.91 0.26
C ARG A 167 -12.91 -7.65 1.18
N PRO A 168 -13.75 -8.53 0.64
CA PRO A 168 -14.57 -9.38 1.49
C PRO A 168 -13.68 -10.26 2.37
N PRO A 169 -14.11 -10.62 3.59
CA PRO A 169 -13.44 -11.66 4.37
C PRO A 169 -13.30 -12.91 3.50
N ASP A 170 -12.11 -13.48 3.45
CA ASP A 170 -11.89 -14.72 2.71
C ASP A 170 -12.85 -15.77 3.28
N GLU A 171 -13.71 -16.35 2.44
CA GLU A 171 -14.58 -17.47 2.83
C GLU A 171 -13.66 -18.64 3.24
N ALA A 172 -13.60 -18.86 4.53
CA ALA A 172 -13.04 -20.00 5.23
C ALA A 172 -11.80 -20.69 4.60
N GLY A 173 -10.61 -20.38 5.06
CA GLY A 173 -9.59 -21.41 5.19
C GLY A 173 -8.44 -21.43 4.20
N ARG A 174 -8.16 -20.35 3.42
CA ARG A 174 -6.94 -20.31 2.60
C ARG A 174 -5.77 -19.56 3.27
N ASP A 175 -6.05 -18.67 4.21
CA ASP A 175 -5.01 -17.96 4.98
C ASP A 175 -5.39 -18.05 6.45
N GLY A 176 -4.52 -18.70 7.24
CA GLY A 176 -4.74 -18.86 8.68
C GLY A 176 -5.09 -17.54 9.37
N ASN A 177 -6.29 -17.49 9.89
CA ASN A 177 -6.78 -16.67 11.00
C ASN A 177 -6.04 -15.36 11.29
N ALA A 178 -6.22 -14.33 10.47
CA ALA A 178 -5.80 -12.97 10.81
C ALA A 178 -7.05 -12.12 11.08
N ALA A 179 -7.35 -11.92 12.36
CA ALA A 179 -8.30 -10.92 12.80
C ALA A 179 -7.87 -9.53 12.27
N PRO A 180 -8.80 -8.65 11.87
CA PRO A 180 -8.45 -7.31 11.39
C PRO A 180 -7.70 -6.54 12.48
N VAL A 181 -6.44 -6.21 12.21
CA VAL A 181 -5.67 -5.36 13.11
C VAL A 181 -6.34 -3.99 13.10
N ARG A 182 -7.02 -3.63 14.18
CA ARG A 182 -7.51 -2.27 14.42
C ARG A 182 -6.29 -1.36 14.52
N VAL A 183 -5.98 -0.64 13.45
CA VAL A 183 -5.00 0.44 13.51
C VAL A 183 -5.59 1.53 14.41
N ALA A 184 -4.97 1.76 15.55
CA ALA A 184 -5.28 2.93 16.37
C ALA A 184 -5.11 4.19 15.50
N ARG A 185 -6.13 5.02 15.44
CA ARG A 185 -6.05 6.30 14.73
C ARG A 185 -4.87 7.07 15.28
N ARG A 186 -3.97 7.48 14.40
CA ARG A 186 -2.84 8.35 14.75
C ARG A 186 -3.41 9.60 15.43
N PRO A 187 -2.88 10.03 16.60
CA PRO A 187 -3.30 11.27 17.20
C PRO A 187 -3.08 12.43 16.20
N PRO A 188 -3.96 13.44 16.20
CA PRO A 188 -3.80 14.59 15.32
C PRO A 188 -2.44 15.25 15.57
N PRO A 189 -1.81 15.84 14.53
CA PRO A 189 -0.55 16.54 14.70
C PRO A 189 -0.69 17.65 15.74
N PRO A 190 0.35 17.96 16.53
CA PRO A 190 0.32 19.07 17.47
C PRO A 190 -0.01 20.35 16.71
N LYS A 191 -0.91 21.15 17.30
CA LYS A 191 -1.28 22.47 16.72
C LYS A 191 0.00 23.30 16.58
N SER A 192 0.23 23.86 15.39
CA SER A 192 1.34 24.75 15.13
C SER A 192 1.32 25.89 16.15
N VAL A 193 2.41 26.03 16.88
CA VAL A 193 2.62 27.22 17.73
C VAL A 193 2.81 28.41 16.79
N ALA A 194 1.91 29.37 16.88
CA ALA A 194 2.02 30.61 16.13
C ALA A 194 3.34 31.31 16.50
N PRO A 195 4.06 31.91 15.54
CA PRO A 195 5.28 32.65 15.84
C PRO A 195 4.94 33.82 16.74
N GLY A 196 5.57 33.86 17.92
CA GLY A 196 5.42 34.92 18.88
C GLY A 196 5.78 36.27 18.24
N THR A 197 4.88 37.24 18.39
CA THR A 197 5.09 38.65 18.00
C THR A 197 6.26 39.20 18.81
N GLY A 198 7.39 39.38 18.14
CA GLY A 198 8.57 39.99 18.71
C GLY A 198 8.30 41.42 19.21
N ALA A 199 8.56 41.64 20.49
CA ALA A 199 8.50 42.98 21.10
C ALA A 199 9.55 43.93 20.45
N PRO A 200 9.25 45.24 20.30
CA PRO A 200 10.16 46.19 19.70
C PRO A 200 11.36 46.47 20.63
N ARG A 201 12.57 46.36 20.10
CA ARG A 201 13.81 46.78 20.76
C ARG A 201 13.78 48.30 20.99
N GLN A 202 13.77 48.70 22.24
CA GLN A 202 14.04 50.09 22.62
C GLN A 202 15.50 50.44 22.22
N ARG A 203 15.68 51.45 21.40
CA ARG A 203 16.95 52.10 21.14
C ARG A 203 17.24 53.05 22.33
N SER A 204 18.23 52.74 23.14
CA SER A 204 18.85 53.70 24.07
C SER A 204 19.75 54.65 23.31
N ARG A 205 19.45 55.94 23.36
CA ARG A 205 20.38 57.01 23.04
C ARG A 205 21.29 57.21 24.25
N GLY A 206 22.56 57.31 24.03
CA GLY A 206 23.62 57.74 24.88
C GLY A 206 24.90 57.82 24.07
#